data_219d03aa2482243a60bbb0dbfa62e432
#
_entry.id   219d03aa2482243a60bbb0dbfa62e432
#
_cell.length_a   1.000
_cell.length_b   1.000
_cell.length_c   1.000
_cell.angle_alpha   90.00
_cell.angle_beta   90.00
_cell.angle_gamma   90.00
#
_symmetry.space_group_name_H-M   'P 1'
#
loop_
_entity.id
_entity.type
_entity.pdbx_description
1 polymer ?
#
loop_
_entity_poly.entity_id
_entity_poly.type
_entity_poly.pdbx_seq_one_letter_code
_entity_poly.pdbx_strand_id
1 'polypeptide(L)'
;LKKSNSSNYSFCYEYLYYYFLGQYLSDNFNEHLVDIQDIILNLDLEQNGHISIFLAHHCKDQRLIEMLNYSLENSFSDYTEATLDSAELGDFDKQVNELSNNIDYRIENFEEKRKSELNHRDRLEENAYSERDNTEIIEEKQAHRQNQVRNAIQTVEVIGVILKNRYGSIKNKDFNKILKNTVDANLRLLTSFIQIVSDKDFILFLESFISKEVDTENLNEDKLRKDIHDILVSMNFATIYSLIMKTVSSIGSEPISHYFSEMIENSNINPSYI
;
A
#
# COMPACT_ATOMS: atom_id res chain seq x y z
N LEU A 1 -15.44 -13.09 -28.58
CA LEU A 1 -16.65 -12.34 -28.20
C LEU A 1 -17.77 -13.32 -27.85
N LYS A 2 -18.47 -13.10 -26.75
CA LYS A 2 -19.74 -13.77 -26.42
C LYS A 2 -20.88 -12.82 -26.78
N LYS A 3 -21.91 -13.36 -27.41
CA LYS A 3 -23.15 -12.63 -27.68
C LYS A 3 -24.10 -12.84 -26.49
N SER A 4 -24.52 -11.74 -25.86
CA SER A 4 -25.58 -11.77 -24.85
C SER A 4 -26.95 -11.81 -25.51
N ASN A 5 -27.97 -12.30 -24.79
CA ASN A 5 -29.35 -12.34 -25.28
C ASN A 5 -29.95 -10.97 -25.66
N SER A 6 -29.26 -9.87 -25.27
CA SER A 6 -29.65 -8.46 -25.53
C SER A 6 -28.93 -7.82 -26.71
N SER A 7 -28.46 -8.57 -27.69
CA SER A 7 -27.70 -8.04 -28.86
C SER A 7 -26.34 -7.40 -28.53
N ASN A 8 -25.92 -7.44 -27.28
CA ASN A 8 -24.64 -6.92 -26.84
C ASN A 8 -23.56 -7.99 -26.98
N TYR A 9 -22.34 -7.55 -27.31
CA TYR A 9 -21.17 -8.40 -27.36
C TYR A 9 -20.28 -8.10 -26.15
N SER A 10 -19.77 -9.15 -25.51
CA SER A 10 -18.79 -9.04 -24.44
C SER A 10 -17.54 -9.84 -24.78
N PHE A 11 -16.39 -9.43 -24.26
CA PHE A 11 -15.17 -10.22 -24.38
C PHE A 11 -15.31 -11.50 -23.55
N CYS A 12 -14.82 -12.63 -24.08
CA CYS A 12 -14.78 -13.89 -23.32
C CYS A 12 -13.83 -13.83 -22.14
N TYR A 13 -12.81 -13.01 -22.24
CA TYR A 13 -11.77 -12.81 -21.25
C TYR A 13 -11.60 -11.33 -21.01
N GLU A 14 -11.64 -10.89 -19.75
CA GLU A 14 -11.56 -9.49 -19.35
C GLU A 14 -10.25 -8.83 -19.75
N TYR A 15 -9.13 -9.55 -19.72
CA TYR A 15 -7.84 -9.00 -20.12
C TYR A 15 -7.80 -8.55 -21.59
N LEU A 16 -8.60 -9.17 -22.48
CA LEU A 16 -8.73 -8.70 -23.86
C LEU A 16 -9.44 -7.35 -23.94
N TYR A 17 -10.43 -7.12 -23.06
CA TYR A 17 -11.06 -5.82 -22.94
C TYR A 17 -10.05 -4.75 -22.51
N TYR A 18 -9.28 -5.02 -21.47
CA TYR A 18 -8.26 -4.08 -20.96
C TYR A 18 -7.16 -3.82 -22.01
N TYR A 19 -6.73 -4.84 -22.71
CA TYR A 19 -5.75 -4.71 -23.80
C TYR A 19 -6.25 -3.77 -24.90
N PHE A 20 -7.44 -4.04 -25.47
CA PHE A 20 -7.98 -3.22 -26.54
C PHE A 20 -8.36 -1.82 -26.09
N LEU A 21 -8.85 -1.66 -24.88
CA LEU A 21 -9.13 -0.35 -24.32
C LEU A 21 -7.84 0.45 -24.10
N GLY A 22 -6.78 -0.16 -23.54
CA GLY A 22 -5.47 0.48 -23.37
C GLY A 22 -4.86 0.90 -24.72
N GLN A 23 -4.98 0.07 -25.74
CA GLN A 23 -4.56 0.41 -27.11
C GLN A 23 -5.38 1.56 -27.66
N TYR A 24 -6.70 1.50 -27.57
CA TYR A 24 -7.60 2.54 -28.07
C TYR A 24 -7.31 3.91 -27.40
N LEU A 25 -7.14 3.92 -26.09
CA LEU A 25 -6.80 5.14 -25.34
C LEU A 25 -5.41 5.68 -25.75
N SER A 26 -4.46 4.80 -26.02
CA SER A 26 -3.14 5.19 -26.54
C SER A 26 -3.24 5.85 -27.92
N ASP A 27 -3.99 5.24 -28.85
CA ASP A 27 -4.13 5.73 -30.22
C ASP A 27 -4.91 7.06 -30.28
N ASN A 28 -5.82 7.28 -29.33
CA ASN A 28 -6.68 8.46 -29.24
C ASN A 28 -6.38 9.31 -28.00
N PHE A 29 -5.12 9.37 -27.56
CA PHE A 29 -4.68 9.94 -26.28
C PHE A 29 -5.19 11.38 -26.04
N ASN A 30 -5.16 12.23 -27.07
CA ASN A 30 -5.60 13.61 -26.96
C ASN A 30 -7.11 13.77 -26.77
N GLU A 31 -7.89 12.87 -27.37
CA GLU A 31 -9.36 12.90 -27.28
C GLU A 31 -9.84 12.40 -25.92
N HIS A 32 -9.10 11.48 -25.31
CA HIS A 32 -9.42 10.83 -24.04
C HIS A 32 -8.52 11.26 -22.88
N LEU A 33 -7.91 12.45 -22.96
CA LEU A 33 -6.97 12.92 -21.93
C LEU A 33 -7.60 12.95 -20.53
N VAL A 34 -8.85 13.39 -20.43
CA VAL A 34 -9.58 13.48 -19.16
C VAL A 34 -9.89 12.07 -18.62
N ASP A 35 -10.32 11.16 -19.48
CA ASP A 35 -10.60 9.78 -19.08
C ASP A 35 -9.32 9.07 -18.59
N ILE A 36 -8.18 9.30 -19.28
CA ILE A 36 -6.88 8.76 -18.90
C ILE A 36 -6.43 9.34 -17.55
N GLN A 37 -6.63 10.65 -17.32
CA GLN A 37 -6.33 11.26 -16.03
C GLN A 37 -7.15 10.64 -14.90
N ASP A 38 -8.45 10.44 -15.13
CA ASP A 38 -9.34 9.82 -14.15
C ASP A 38 -8.91 8.37 -13.84
N ILE A 39 -8.58 7.59 -14.86
CA ILE A 39 -8.04 6.23 -14.70
C ILE A 39 -6.75 6.23 -13.84
N ILE A 40 -5.81 7.14 -14.13
CA ILE A 40 -4.53 7.22 -13.40
C ILE A 40 -4.71 7.70 -11.96
N LEU A 41 -5.67 8.58 -11.70
CA LEU A 41 -5.94 9.05 -10.34
C LEU A 41 -6.63 8.00 -9.47
N ASN A 42 -7.33 7.05 -10.08
CA ASN A 42 -8.11 6.00 -9.42
C ASN A 42 -7.54 4.59 -9.71
N LEU A 43 -6.22 4.41 -9.60
CA LEU A 43 -5.56 3.12 -9.81
C LEU A 43 -5.85 2.10 -8.70
N ASP A 44 -6.44 2.51 -7.58
CA ASP A 44 -6.98 1.63 -6.55
C ASP A 44 -8.12 0.74 -7.06
N LEU A 45 -8.81 1.16 -8.13
CA LEU A 45 -9.76 0.32 -8.83
C LEU A 45 -9.02 -0.70 -9.72
N GLU A 46 -9.26 -1.99 -9.50
CA GLU A 46 -8.56 -3.08 -10.18
C GLU A 46 -8.61 -2.95 -11.71
N GLN A 47 -9.74 -2.55 -12.26
CA GLN A 47 -9.91 -2.33 -13.70
C GLN A 47 -8.97 -1.24 -14.23
N ASN A 48 -8.86 -0.12 -13.51
CA ASN A 48 -8.00 1.00 -13.87
C ASN A 48 -6.51 0.60 -13.86
N GLY A 49 -6.11 -0.22 -12.87
CA GLY A 49 -4.77 -0.79 -12.82
C GLY A 49 -4.46 -1.61 -14.08
N HIS A 50 -5.34 -2.53 -14.45
CA HIS A 50 -5.16 -3.35 -15.65
C HIS A 50 -5.16 -2.53 -16.95
N ILE A 51 -6.09 -1.59 -17.11
CA ILE A 51 -6.13 -0.69 -18.28
C ILE A 51 -4.82 0.10 -18.36
N SER A 52 -4.32 0.62 -17.25
CA SER A 52 -3.11 1.44 -17.20
C SER A 52 -1.85 0.66 -17.55
N ILE A 53 -1.75 -0.63 -17.18
CA ILE A 53 -0.65 -1.51 -17.60
C ILE A 53 -0.64 -1.64 -19.12
N PHE A 54 -1.78 -1.93 -19.75
CA PHE A 54 -1.84 -2.03 -21.21
C PHE A 54 -1.66 -0.69 -21.90
N LEU A 55 -2.21 0.39 -21.34
CA LEU A 55 -1.96 1.75 -21.83
C LEU A 55 -0.45 2.07 -21.79
N ALA A 56 0.26 1.73 -20.72
CA ALA A 56 1.69 1.94 -20.58
C ALA A 56 2.53 1.16 -21.61
N HIS A 57 2.06 -0.01 -22.06
CA HIS A 57 2.70 -0.77 -23.14
C HIS A 57 2.56 -0.08 -24.49
N HIS A 58 1.41 0.49 -24.79
CA HIS A 58 1.11 1.06 -26.11
C HIS A 58 1.49 2.54 -26.22
N CYS A 59 1.24 3.31 -25.15
CA CYS A 59 1.37 4.76 -25.14
C CYS A 59 2.83 5.21 -25.07
N LYS A 60 3.22 6.11 -25.99
CA LYS A 60 4.53 6.76 -26.00
C LYS A 60 4.47 8.24 -25.58
N ASP A 61 3.28 8.75 -25.26
CA ASP A 61 3.10 10.13 -24.87
C ASP A 61 3.77 10.41 -23.54
N GLN A 62 4.55 11.50 -23.47
CA GLN A 62 5.29 11.91 -22.28
C GLN A 62 4.35 12.31 -21.14
N ARG A 63 3.17 12.83 -21.44
CA ARG A 63 2.18 13.27 -20.45
C ARG A 63 1.69 12.10 -19.56
N LEU A 64 1.62 10.87 -20.09
CA LEU A 64 1.30 9.69 -19.26
C LEU A 64 2.33 9.50 -18.14
N ILE A 65 3.62 9.67 -18.47
CA ILE A 65 4.71 9.57 -17.49
C ILE A 65 4.61 10.70 -16.46
N GLU A 66 4.29 11.91 -16.90
CA GLU A 66 4.13 13.07 -16.01
C GLU A 66 2.97 12.89 -15.04
N MET A 67 1.82 12.36 -15.49
CA MET A 67 0.67 12.05 -14.65
C MET A 67 1.02 10.99 -13.58
N LEU A 68 1.65 9.90 -13.99
CA LEU A 68 2.07 8.84 -13.07
C LEU A 68 3.13 9.33 -12.08
N ASN A 69 4.10 10.12 -12.55
CA ASN A 69 5.12 10.72 -11.68
C ASN A 69 4.50 11.68 -10.66
N TYR A 70 3.51 12.48 -11.07
CA TYR A 70 2.74 13.32 -10.16
C TYR A 70 2.00 12.48 -9.10
N SER A 71 1.40 11.35 -9.48
CA SER A 71 0.76 10.43 -8.54
C SER A 71 1.76 9.88 -7.52
N LEU A 72 2.99 9.49 -7.94
CA LEU A 72 4.05 9.06 -7.03
C LEU A 72 4.51 10.16 -6.08
N GLU A 73 4.73 11.38 -6.58
CA GLU A 73 5.18 12.52 -5.78
C GLU A 73 4.17 12.85 -4.67
N ASN A 74 2.88 12.66 -4.93
CA ASN A 74 1.82 12.89 -3.96
C ASN A 74 1.47 11.68 -3.09
N SER A 75 1.93 10.47 -3.46
CA SER A 75 1.69 9.27 -2.65
C SER A 75 2.41 9.36 -1.33
N PHE A 76 1.65 9.36 -0.22
CA PHE A 76 2.18 9.43 1.14
C PHE A 76 3.12 10.64 1.37
N SER A 77 2.84 11.77 0.73
CA SER A 77 3.69 12.99 0.77
C SER A 77 3.83 13.60 2.17
N ASP A 78 2.93 13.29 3.10
CA ASP A 78 2.99 13.72 4.49
C ASP A 78 4.04 12.96 5.32
N TYR A 79 4.63 11.90 4.75
CA TYR A 79 5.62 11.05 5.39
C TYR A 79 7.01 11.25 4.76
N THR A 80 8.04 11.15 5.59
CA THR A 80 9.43 11.11 5.13
C THR A 80 9.77 9.71 4.64
N GLU A 81 10.75 9.60 3.74
CA GLU A 81 11.25 8.31 3.27
C GLU A 81 11.94 7.56 4.41
N ALA A 82 11.61 6.30 4.61
CA ALA A 82 12.31 5.41 5.53
C ALA A 82 13.79 5.28 5.11
N THR A 83 14.71 5.27 6.07
CA THR A 83 16.14 5.12 5.80
C THR A 83 16.61 3.68 5.89
N LEU A 84 15.89 2.84 6.67
CA LEU A 84 16.25 1.45 6.97
C LEU A 84 17.67 1.30 7.53
N ASP A 85 18.24 2.38 8.05
CA ASP A 85 19.55 2.32 8.69
C ASP A 85 19.47 1.69 10.08
N SER A 86 20.64 1.39 10.65
CA SER A 86 20.72 0.73 11.96
C SER A 86 20.11 1.55 13.10
N ALA A 87 20.04 2.88 12.95
CA ALA A 87 19.44 3.74 13.96
C ALA A 87 17.91 3.67 13.89
N GLU A 88 17.32 3.79 12.69
CA GLU A 88 15.87 3.69 12.48
C GLU A 88 15.35 2.30 12.84
N LEU A 89 16.05 1.22 12.43
CA LEU A 89 15.68 -0.15 12.79
C LEU A 89 15.82 -0.40 14.28
N GLY A 90 16.87 0.14 14.92
CA GLY A 90 17.08 0.01 16.35
C GLY A 90 16.06 0.81 17.18
N ASP A 91 15.67 2.00 16.75
CA ASP A 91 14.59 2.77 17.37
C ASP A 91 13.24 2.06 17.21
N PHE A 92 13.02 1.42 16.10
CA PHE A 92 11.84 0.64 15.85
C PHE A 92 11.75 -0.60 16.78
N ASP A 93 12.83 -1.40 16.89
CA ASP A 93 12.88 -2.52 17.82
C ASP A 93 12.67 -2.07 19.26
N LYS A 94 13.21 -0.90 19.64
CA LYS A 94 13.01 -0.31 20.95
C LYS A 94 11.55 0.09 21.19
N GLN A 95 10.89 0.71 20.22
CA GLN A 95 9.47 1.04 20.29
C GLN A 95 8.61 -0.22 20.44
N VAL A 96 8.85 -1.27 19.67
CA VAL A 96 8.14 -2.55 19.76
C VAL A 96 8.30 -3.15 21.15
N ASN A 97 9.53 -3.12 21.71
CA ASN A 97 9.81 -3.61 23.07
C ASN A 97 9.11 -2.76 24.16
N GLU A 98 9.14 -1.42 24.04
CA GLU A 98 8.47 -0.52 24.97
C GLU A 98 6.95 -0.70 24.94
N LEU A 99 6.38 -0.85 23.75
CA LEU A 99 4.95 -1.07 23.57
C LEU A 99 4.50 -2.41 24.17
N SER A 100 5.22 -3.49 23.88
CA SER A 100 4.91 -4.81 24.41
C SER A 100 5.07 -4.89 25.94
N ASN A 101 5.99 -4.10 26.53
CA ASN A 101 6.20 -4.04 27.97
C ASN A 101 5.22 -3.13 28.71
N ASN A 102 4.66 -2.10 28.04
CA ASN A 102 3.73 -1.14 28.62
C ASN A 102 2.26 -1.57 28.54
N ILE A 103 1.99 -2.74 28.01
CA ILE A 103 0.65 -3.32 27.98
C ILE A 103 0.26 -3.67 29.44
N ASP A 104 -0.64 -2.88 30.01
CA ASP A 104 -1.09 -3.05 31.40
C ASP A 104 -2.27 -4.04 31.44
N TYR A 105 -1.95 -5.33 31.59
CA TYR A 105 -2.93 -6.39 31.67
C TYR A 105 -3.50 -6.49 33.08
N ARG A 106 -4.59 -5.81 33.34
CA ARG A 106 -5.43 -6.12 34.50
C ARG A 106 -6.36 -7.27 34.17
N ILE A 107 -5.87 -8.49 34.34
CA ILE A 107 -6.63 -9.75 34.15
C ILE A 107 -7.93 -9.75 34.98
N GLU A 108 -7.97 -9.01 36.11
CA GLU A 108 -9.11 -8.92 37.02
C GLU A 108 -10.40 -8.36 36.37
N ASN A 109 -10.32 -7.67 35.22
CA ASN A 109 -11.49 -7.08 34.55
C ASN A 109 -11.82 -7.72 33.21
N PHE A 110 -11.19 -8.84 32.83
CA PHE A 110 -11.32 -9.41 31.50
C PHE A 110 -12.74 -9.94 31.24
N GLU A 111 -13.31 -10.62 32.20
CA GLU A 111 -14.71 -11.12 32.10
C GLU A 111 -15.73 -9.98 32.08
N GLU A 112 -15.50 -8.93 32.89
CA GLU A 112 -16.36 -7.75 32.94
C GLU A 112 -16.25 -6.94 31.65
N LYS A 113 -15.02 -6.78 31.11
CA LYS A 113 -14.76 -6.09 29.84
C LYS A 113 -15.37 -6.85 28.67
N ARG A 114 -15.21 -8.18 28.64
CA ARG A 114 -15.84 -9.06 27.64
C ARG A 114 -17.36 -9.00 27.70
N LYS A 115 -17.92 -8.99 28.93
CA LYS A 115 -19.38 -8.89 29.13
C LYS A 115 -19.88 -7.48 28.76
N SER A 116 -19.09 -6.44 29.03
CA SER A 116 -19.37 -5.06 28.62
C SER A 116 -19.30 -4.90 27.10
N GLU A 117 -18.31 -5.51 26.44
CA GLU A 117 -18.18 -5.47 24.97
C GLU A 117 -19.27 -6.30 24.27
N LEU A 118 -19.63 -7.46 24.82
CA LEU A 118 -20.79 -8.23 24.32
C LEU A 118 -22.09 -7.43 24.48
N ASN A 119 -22.31 -6.86 25.66
CA ASN A 119 -23.47 -5.99 25.90
C ASN A 119 -23.45 -4.70 25.05
N HIS A 120 -22.24 -4.19 24.74
CA HIS A 120 -22.10 -3.03 23.86
C HIS A 120 -22.40 -3.43 22.40
N ARG A 121 -21.94 -4.61 21.96
CA ARG A 121 -22.22 -5.16 20.64
C ARG A 121 -23.72 -5.48 20.48
N ASP A 122 -24.35 -6.08 21.47
CA ASP A 122 -25.79 -6.33 21.47
C ASP A 122 -26.58 -5.03 21.44
N ARG A 123 -26.11 -3.97 22.13
CA ARG A 123 -26.68 -2.62 22.06
C ARG A 123 -26.42 -1.94 20.71
N LEU A 124 -25.26 -2.17 20.09
CA LEU A 124 -24.96 -1.68 18.74
C LEU A 124 -25.84 -2.36 17.70
N GLU A 125 -26.11 -3.67 17.85
CA GLU A 125 -27.06 -4.36 16.99
C GLU A 125 -28.50 -3.89 17.21
N GLU A 126 -28.90 -3.59 18.45
CA GLU A 126 -30.21 -3.00 18.77
C GLU A 126 -30.32 -1.51 18.35
N ASN A 127 -29.22 -0.76 18.44
CA ASN A 127 -29.16 0.67 18.08
C ASN A 127 -28.59 0.93 16.66
N ALA A 128 -28.38 -0.10 15.87
CA ALA A 128 -27.82 0.01 14.51
C ALA A 128 -28.58 0.95 13.56
N TYR A 129 -29.73 1.47 14.00
CA TYR A 129 -30.50 2.50 13.32
C TYR A 129 -30.17 3.95 13.75
N SER A 130 -29.41 4.18 14.84
CA SER A 130 -29.19 5.53 15.38
C SER A 130 -27.72 5.98 15.51
N GLU A 131 -26.73 5.09 15.34
CA GLU A 131 -25.29 5.41 15.49
C GLU A 131 -24.50 5.23 14.19
N ARG A 132 -25.09 5.51 13.03
CA ARG A 132 -24.37 5.40 11.74
C ARG A 132 -23.16 6.33 11.62
N ASP A 133 -23.15 7.49 12.29
CA ASP A 133 -22.16 8.52 12.02
C ASP A 133 -20.72 8.18 12.42
N ASN A 134 -20.47 7.53 13.55
CA ASN A 134 -19.09 7.31 14.02
C ASN A 134 -18.44 6.05 13.43
N THR A 135 -19.20 5.00 13.21
CA THR A 135 -18.71 3.76 12.58
C THR A 135 -18.43 3.98 11.11
N GLU A 136 -19.31 4.71 10.42
CA GLU A 136 -19.11 5.12 9.01
C GLU A 136 -17.84 5.94 8.83
N ILE A 137 -17.54 6.89 9.74
CA ILE A 137 -16.32 7.73 9.67
C ILE A 137 -15.04 6.88 9.83
N ILE A 138 -15.05 5.87 10.70
CA ILE A 138 -13.89 4.97 10.90
C ILE A 138 -13.74 4.05 9.69
N GLU A 139 -14.82 3.48 9.20
CA GLU A 139 -14.83 2.62 8.00
C GLU A 139 -14.42 3.41 6.75
N GLU A 140 -14.90 4.64 6.58
CA GLU A 140 -14.48 5.52 5.49
C GLU A 140 -13.00 5.86 5.54
N LYS A 141 -12.43 6.17 6.72
CA LYS A 141 -11.01 6.45 6.88
C LYS A 141 -10.14 5.22 6.59
N GLN A 142 -10.57 4.03 7.02
CA GLN A 142 -9.86 2.79 6.72
C GLN A 142 -9.94 2.45 5.23
N ALA A 143 -11.11 2.57 4.62
CA ALA A 143 -11.30 2.37 3.18
C ALA A 143 -10.45 3.36 2.37
N HIS A 144 -10.44 4.64 2.75
CA HIS A 144 -9.63 5.66 2.10
C HIS A 144 -8.13 5.32 2.16
N ARG A 145 -7.61 4.90 3.32
CA ARG A 145 -6.21 4.51 3.47
C ARG A 145 -5.86 3.26 2.66
N GLN A 146 -6.73 2.24 2.64
CA GLN A 146 -6.55 1.06 1.81
C GLN A 146 -6.48 1.42 0.33
N ASN A 147 -7.32 2.34 -0.12
CA ASN A 147 -7.32 2.83 -1.50
C ASN A 147 -6.02 3.59 -1.81
N GLN A 148 -5.52 4.43 -0.88
CA GLN A 148 -4.23 5.10 -1.05
C GLN A 148 -3.06 4.12 -1.19
N VAL A 149 -3.00 3.07 -0.35
CA VAL A 149 -1.98 2.02 -0.43
C VAL A 149 -2.06 1.29 -1.77
N ARG A 150 -3.27 0.89 -2.17
CA ARG A 150 -3.50 0.19 -3.45
C ARG A 150 -3.12 1.07 -4.64
N ASN A 151 -3.51 2.34 -4.62
CA ASN A 151 -3.16 3.31 -5.66
C ASN A 151 -1.64 3.47 -5.80
N ALA A 152 -0.90 3.65 -4.69
CA ALA A 152 0.55 3.77 -4.70
C ALA A 152 1.22 2.52 -5.29
N ILE A 153 0.82 1.33 -4.85
CA ILE A 153 1.37 0.06 -5.35
C ILE A 153 1.09 -0.12 -6.84
N GLN A 154 -0.10 0.17 -7.30
CA GLN A 154 -0.46 0.07 -8.72
C GLN A 154 0.29 1.11 -9.56
N THR A 155 0.47 2.33 -9.05
CA THR A 155 1.27 3.37 -9.73
C THR A 155 2.71 2.89 -9.94
N VAL A 156 3.33 2.27 -8.93
CA VAL A 156 4.67 1.68 -9.04
C VAL A 156 4.72 0.58 -10.11
N GLU A 157 3.70 -0.28 -10.20
CA GLU A 157 3.62 -1.30 -11.24
C GLU A 157 3.54 -0.72 -12.65
N VAL A 158 2.64 0.22 -12.88
CA VAL A 158 2.44 0.85 -14.20
C VAL A 158 3.71 1.58 -14.63
N ILE A 159 4.34 2.33 -13.73
CA ILE A 159 5.63 2.98 -14.01
C ILE A 159 6.72 1.94 -14.28
N GLY A 160 6.77 0.86 -13.53
CA GLY A 160 7.70 -0.23 -13.76
C GLY A 160 7.62 -0.79 -15.18
N VAL A 161 6.42 -0.95 -15.72
CA VAL A 161 6.21 -1.35 -17.12
C VAL A 161 6.83 -0.32 -18.09
N ILE A 162 6.60 0.97 -17.85
CA ILE A 162 7.16 2.04 -18.68
C ILE A 162 8.69 2.05 -18.63
N LEU A 163 9.26 2.01 -17.42
CA LEU A 163 10.71 2.04 -17.22
C LEU A 163 11.39 0.85 -17.91
N LYS A 164 10.85 -0.37 -17.76
CA LYS A 164 11.38 -1.59 -18.41
C LYS A 164 11.31 -1.54 -19.93
N ASN A 165 10.22 -1.00 -20.48
CA ASN A 165 10.00 -1.01 -21.92
C ASN A 165 10.60 0.20 -22.64
N ARG A 166 10.89 1.29 -21.93
CA ARG A 166 11.25 2.57 -22.54
C ARG A 166 12.56 3.17 -22.01
N TYR A 167 13.37 2.39 -21.29
CA TYR A 167 14.62 2.88 -20.70
C TYR A 167 15.55 3.61 -21.71
N GLY A 168 15.57 3.15 -22.96
CA GLY A 168 16.38 3.78 -24.04
C GLY A 168 15.72 4.96 -24.76
N SER A 169 14.44 5.29 -24.46
CA SER A 169 13.68 6.36 -25.11
C SER A 169 13.34 7.54 -24.20
N ILE A 170 13.52 7.39 -22.91
CA ILE A 170 13.33 8.45 -21.91
C ILE A 170 14.68 9.13 -21.67
N LYS A 171 14.70 10.45 -21.54
CA LYS A 171 15.94 11.17 -21.21
C LYS A 171 16.47 10.74 -19.85
N ASN A 172 17.78 10.53 -19.73
CA ASN A 172 18.40 10.03 -18.50
C ASN A 172 17.98 10.81 -17.23
N LYS A 173 17.89 12.14 -17.33
CA LYS A 173 17.48 13.00 -16.20
C LYS A 173 16.05 12.68 -15.74
N ASP A 174 15.13 12.55 -16.69
CA ASP A 174 13.72 12.26 -16.40
C ASP A 174 13.58 10.83 -15.91
N PHE A 175 14.33 9.89 -16.48
CA PHE A 175 14.39 8.50 -16.07
C PHE A 175 14.86 8.36 -14.62
N ASN A 176 15.97 8.99 -14.25
CA ASN A 176 16.50 8.96 -12.88
C ASN A 176 15.53 9.58 -11.88
N LYS A 177 14.87 10.69 -12.26
CA LYS A 177 13.85 11.33 -11.43
C LYS A 177 12.68 10.36 -11.14
N ILE A 178 12.14 9.72 -12.18
CA ILE A 178 11.02 8.80 -12.04
C ILE A 178 11.42 7.58 -11.23
N LEU A 179 12.60 7.04 -11.49
CA LEU A 179 13.14 5.89 -10.77
C LEU A 179 13.27 6.20 -9.26
N LYS A 180 13.85 7.37 -8.94
CA LYS A 180 13.95 7.86 -7.56
C LYS A 180 12.57 8.00 -6.92
N ASN A 181 11.65 8.70 -7.55
CA ASN A 181 10.31 8.92 -7.02
C ASN A 181 9.54 7.61 -6.79
N THR A 182 9.80 6.59 -7.61
CA THR A 182 9.20 5.24 -7.47
C THR A 182 9.67 4.57 -6.18
N VAL A 183 10.95 4.67 -5.86
CA VAL A 183 11.50 4.12 -4.61
C VAL A 183 11.05 4.96 -3.42
N ASP A 184 11.16 6.29 -3.51
CA ASP A 184 10.74 7.21 -2.44
C ASP A 184 9.28 7.01 -2.03
N ALA A 185 8.37 6.80 -2.99
CA ALA A 185 6.96 6.53 -2.70
C ALA A 185 6.78 5.26 -1.85
N ASN A 186 7.53 4.19 -2.16
CA ASN A 186 7.51 2.97 -1.36
C ASN A 186 8.14 3.16 0.03
N LEU A 187 9.20 3.97 0.15
CA LEU A 187 9.81 4.28 1.44
C LEU A 187 8.89 5.15 2.31
N ARG A 188 8.16 6.11 1.74
CA ARG A 188 7.13 6.88 2.46
C ARG A 188 5.95 5.99 2.89
N LEU A 189 5.52 5.06 2.03
CA LEU A 189 4.51 4.06 2.39
C LEU A 189 4.98 3.22 3.58
N LEU A 190 6.25 2.81 3.59
CA LEU A 190 6.84 2.05 4.71
C LEU A 190 6.81 2.87 6.01
N THR A 191 7.22 4.15 5.97
CA THR A 191 7.15 5.04 7.14
C THR A 191 5.71 5.16 7.66
N SER A 192 4.74 5.32 6.76
CA SER A 192 3.32 5.38 7.14
C SER A 192 2.86 4.10 7.84
N PHE A 193 3.33 2.94 7.40
CA PHE A 193 3.02 1.66 8.01
C PHE A 193 3.66 1.51 9.40
N ILE A 194 4.95 1.85 9.52
CA ILE A 194 5.67 1.83 10.81
C ILE A 194 4.94 2.69 11.85
N GLN A 195 4.47 3.88 11.46
CA GLN A 195 3.71 4.75 12.36
C GLN A 195 2.38 4.12 12.81
N ILE A 196 1.66 3.43 11.89
CA ILE A 196 0.41 2.74 12.27
C ILE A 196 0.67 1.63 13.26
N VAL A 197 1.68 0.79 12.99
CA VAL A 197 2.03 -0.35 13.85
C VAL A 197 2.53 0.13 15.22
N SER A 198 3.09 1.33 15.29
CA SER A 198 3.53 1.97 16.52
C SER A 198 2.41 2.73 17.25
N ASP A 199 1.20 2.79 16.69
CA ASP A 199 0.06 3.46 17.30
C ASP A 199 -0.50 2.63 18.45
N LYS A 200 -0.78 3.32 19.55
CA LYS A 200 -1.34 2.71 20.77
C LYS A 200 -2.69 2.03 20.50
N ASP A 201 -3.53 2.63 19.69
CA ASP A 201 -4.86 2.07 19.36
C ASP A 201 -4.74 0.77 18.55
N PHE A 202 -3.73 0.66 17.68
CA PHE A 202 -3.44 -0.58 16.95
C PHE A 202 -3.00 -1.70 17.89
N ILE A 203 -2.22 -1.39 18.91
CA ILE A 203 -1.76 -2.36 19.91
C ILE A 203 -2.92 -2.84 20.76
N LEU A 204 -3.78 -1.93 21.21
CA LEU A 204 -5.01 -2.29 21.94
C LEU A 204 -5.94 -3.18 21.09
N PHE A 205 -6.00 -2.92 19.77
CA PHE A 205 -6.70 -3.80 18.83
C PHE A 205 -6.08 -5.20 18.79
N LEU A 206 -4.75 -5.31 18.65
CA LEU A 206 -4.05 -6.60 18.67
C LEU A 206 -4.27 -7.37 19.98
N GLU A 207 -4.18 -6.68 21.11
CA GLU A 207 -4.50 -7.27 22.42
C GLU A 207 -5.91 -7.89 22.44
N SER A 208 -6.89 -7.12 22.00
CA SER A 208 -8.28 -7.57 22.00
C SER A 208 -8.49 -8.76 21.04
N PHE A 209 -7.79 -8.76 19.91
CA PHE A 209 -7.85 -9.81 18.91
C PHE A 209 -7.24 -11.12 19.44
N ILE A 210 -6.00 -11.06 19.96
CA ILE A 210 -5.33 -12.25 20.49
C ILE A 210 -6.08 -12.81 21.68
N SER A 211 -6.58 -11.94 22.55
CA SER A 211 -7.36 -12.34 23.72
C SER A 211 -8.67 -13.05 23.39
N LYS A 212 -9.23 -12.85 22.19
CA LYS A 212 -10.43 -13.55 21.72
C LYS A 212 -10.12 -14.95 21.19
N GLU A 213 -8.93 -15.14 20.63
CA GLU A 213 -8.52 -16.39 19.97
C GLU A 213 -7.86 -17.38 20.95
N VAL A 214 -7.35 -16.89 22.09
CA VAL A 214 -6.65 -17.72 23.08
C VAL A 214 -7.58 -18.09 24.22
N ASP A 215 -7.62 -19.39 24.55
CA ASP A 215 -8.41 -19.93 25.65
C ASP A 215 -8.00 -19.29 26.98
N THR A 216 -8.94 -18.63 27.66
CA THR A 216 -8.71 -17.78 28.82
C THR A 216 -8.09 -18.50 30.04
N GLU A 217 -8.19 -19.83 30.10
CA GLU A 217 -7.62 -20.63 31.21
C GLU A 217 -6.09 -20.71 31.19
N ASN A 218 -5.43 -20.40 30.06
CA ASN A 218 -3.98 -20.49 29.88
C ASN A 218 -3.30 -19.13 29.53
N LEU A 219 -4.02 -18.02 29.68
CA LEU A 219 -3.46 -16.71 29.38
C LEU A 219 -2.51 -16.26 30.49
N ASN A 220 -1.21 -16.41 30.24
CA ASN A 220 -0.16 -15.83 31.06
C ASN A 220 0.20 -14.48 30.44
N GLU A 221 0.25 -13.41 31.24
CA GLU A 221 0.59 -12.05 30.84
C GLU A 221 1.91 -11.97 30.07
N ASP A 222 2.94 -12.66 30.56
CA ASP A 222 4.26 -12.69 29.90
C ASP A 222 4.19 -13.35 28.52
N LYS A 223 3.37 -14.40 28.39
CA LYS A 223 3.17 -15.07 27.10
C LYS A 223 2.45 -14.15 26.10
N LEU A 224 1.42 -13.47 26.53
CA LEU A 224 0.64 -12.58 25.67
C LEU A 224 1.51 -11.39 25.19
N ARG A 225 2.31 -10.79 26.09
CA ARG A 225 3.29 -9.75 25.71
C ARG A 225 4.27 -10.25 24.64
N LYS A 226 4.79 -11.47 24.83
CA LYS A 226 5.68 -12.08 23.87
C LYS A 226 4.99 -12.33 22.53
N ASP A 227 3.77 -12.88 22.54
CA ASP A 227 3.03 -13.17 21.32
C ASP A 227 2.74 -11.88 20.54
N ILE A 228 2.36 -10.77 21.19
CA ILE A 228 2.18 -9.45 20.58
C ILE A 228 3.50 -8.95 19.99
N HIS A 229 4.60 -9.02 20.76
CA HIS A 229 5.92 -8.63 20.29
C HIS A 229 6.30 -9.41 19.01
N ASP A 230 6.16 -10.73 19.02
CA ASP A 230 6.51 -11.60 17.90
C ASP A 230 5.63 -11.30 16.66
N ILE A 231 4.35 -10.96 16.86
CA ILE A 231 3.46 -10.53 15.79
C ILE A 231 3.91 -9.18 15.21
N LEU A 232 4.19 -8.18 16.04
CA LEU A 232 4.63 -6.86 15.59
C LEU A 232 5.94 -6.95 14.79
N VAL A 233 6.93 -7.69 15.30
CA VAL A 233 8.20 -7.93 14.60
C VAL A 233 7.96 -8.63 13.26
N SER A 234 7.11 -9.67 13.25
CA SER A 234 6.79 -10.42 12.03
C SER A 234 6.08 -9.57 10.99
N MET A 235 5.12 -8.73 11.41
CA MET A 235 4.38 -7.81 10.51
C MET A 235 5.33 -6.81 9.87
N ASN A 236 6.26 -6.24 10.63
CA ASN A 236 7.22 -5.28 10.12
C ASN A 236 8.17 -5.91 9.11
N PHE A 237 8.76 -7.05 9.48
CA PHE A 237 9.61 -7.80 8.56
C PHE A 237 8.86 -8.15 7.26
N ALA A 238 7.64 -8.67 7.38
CA ALA A 238 6.82 -9.02 6.22
C ALA A 238 6.51 -7.80 5.34
N THR A 239 6.25 -6.64 5.94
CA THR A 239 5.97 -5.40 5.21
C THR A 239 7.20 -4.89 4.48
N ILE A 240 8.35 -4.78 5.16
CA ILE A 240 9.63 -4.36 4.56
C ILE A 240 9.97 -5.30 3.40
N TYR A 241 9.96 -6.62 3.66
CA TYR A 241 10.24 -7.62 2.63
C TYR A 241 9.29 -7.52 1.43
N SER A 242 7.99 -7.38 1.68
CA SER A 242 6.97 -7.27 0.62
C SER A 242 7.16 -6.02 -0.23
N LEU A 243 7.48 -4.88 0.38
CA LEU A 243 7.72 -3.63 -0.35
C LEU A 243 9.00 -3.69 -1.17
N ILE A 244 10.07 -4.26 -0.63
CA ILE A 244 11.32 -4.49 -1.39
C ILE A 244 11.04 -5.40 -2.57
N MET A 245 10.41 -6.56 -2.34
CA MET A 245 10.08 -7.52 -3.40
C MET A 245 9.14 -6.92 -4.44
N LYS A 246 8.17 -6.12 -4.03
CA LYS A 246 7.28 -5.40 -4.94
C LYS A 246 8.03 -4.39 -5.80
N THR A 247 8.92 -3.61 -5.20
CA THR A 247 9.77 -2.66 -5.92
C THR A 247 10.64 -3.39 -6.94
N VAL A 248 11.38 -4.42 -6.51
CA VAL A 248 12.26 -5.20 -7.40
C VAL A 248 11.47 -5.86 -8.52
N SER A 249 10.32 -6.48 -8.25
CA SER A 249 9.51 -7.12 -9.29
C SER A 249 8.93 -6.10 -10.29
N SER A 250 8.57 -4.91 -9.81
CA SER A 250 7.98 -3.87 -10.66
C SER A 250 9.00 -3.19 -11.55
N ILE A 251 10.15 -2.75 -11.00
CA ILE A 251 11.15 -1.97 -11.75
C ILE A 251 12.43 -2.73 -12.06
N GLY A 252 12.71 -3.85 -11.39
CA GLY A 252 13.97 -4.60 -11.56
C GLY A 252 14.14 -5.14 -12.99
N SER A 253 15.24 -4.76 -13.62
CA SER A 253 15.75 -5.30 -14.87
C SER A 253 17.23 -4.96 -15.01
N GLU A 254 17.98 -5.70 -15.85
CA GLU A 254 19.41 -5.46 -16.04
C GLU A 254 19.72 -4.01 -16.44
N PRO A 255 19.02 -3.37 -17.40
CA PRO A 255 19.27 -1.96 -17.69
C PRO A 255 19.01 -1.01 -16.52
N ILE A 256 17.95 -1.25 -15.74
CA ILE A 256 17.59 -0.39 -14.62
C ILE A 256 18.58 -0.53 -13.47
N SER A 257 19.15 -1.72 -13.24
CA SER A 257 20.18 -1.92 -12.21
C SER A 257 21.41 -1.04 -12.45
N HIS A 258 21.77 -0.81 -13.72
CA HIS A 258 22.86 0.09 -14.06
C HIS A 258 22.57 1.55 -13.65
N TYR A 259 21.34 2.04 -13.94
CA TYR A 259 20.91 3.37 -13.49
C TYR A 259 20.90 3.51 -11.96
N PHE A 260 20.51 2.46 -11.25
CA PHE A 260 20.59 2.43 -9.78
C PHE A 260 22.03 2.57 -9.29
N SER A 261 22.96 1.81 -9.87
CA SER A 261 24.37 1.89 -9.51
C SER A 261 24.93 3.28 -9.72
N GLU A 262 24.65 3.92 -10.87
CA GLU A 262 25.03 5.29 -11.14
C GLU A 262 24.43 6.30 -10.13
N MET A 263 23.17 6.10 -9.73
CA MET A 263 22.52 6.94 -8.73
C MET A 263 23.20 6.80 -7.36
N ILE A 264 23.55 5.59 -6.95
CA ILE A 264 24.23 5.31 -5.68
C ILE A 264 25.62 5.96 -5.66
N GLU A 265 26.37 5.88 -6.75
CA GLU A 265 27.73 6.44 -6.83
C GLU A 265 27.75 7.97 -6.84
N ASN A 266 26.70 8.62 -7.36
CA ASN A 266 26.71 10.05 -7.64
C ASN A 266 26.01 10.94 -6.59
N SER A 267 25.46 10.38 -5.51
CA SER A 267 24.67 11.18 -4.57
C SER A 267 24.79 10.75 -3.11
N ASN A 268 24.56 11.68 -2.20
CA ASN A 268 24.20 11.41 -0.81
C ASN A 268 22.79 10.81 -0.79
N ILE A 269 22.70 9.53 -1.07
CA ILE A 269 21.45 8.79 -1.18
C ILE A 269 21.04 8.29 0.20
N ASN A 270 19.73 8.25 0.42
CA ASN A 270 19.12 7.53 1.52
C ASN A 270 19.70 6.09 1.59
N PRO A 271 20.20 5.62 2.74
CA PRO A 271 20.79 4.28 2.92
C PRO A 271 19.92 3.12 2.40
N SER A 272 18.60 3.29 2.36
CA SER A 272 17.65 2.28 1.85
C SER A 272 17.83 1.93 0.37
N TYR A 273 18.61 2.70 -0.37
CA TYR A 273 18.91 2.41 -1.79
C TYR A 273 20.08 1.44 -1.95
N ILE A 274 20.86 1.21 -0.91
CA ILE A 274 22.03 0.32 -0.89
C ILE A 274 21.59 -1.07 -0.43
#